data_a5c4b4fe54525dc5db9a06a89634c865
#
_entry.id   a5c4b4fe54525dc5db9a06a89634c865
#
_cell.length_a   1.000
_cell.length_b   1.000
_cell.length_c   1.000
_cell.angle_alpha   90.00
_cell.angle_beta   90.00
_cell.angle_gamma   90.00
#
_symmetry.space_group_name_H-M   'P 1'
#
loop_
_entity.id
_entity.type
_entity.pdbx_description
1 polymer ?
#
loop_
_entity_poly.entity_id
_entity_poly.type
_entity_poly.pdbx_seq_one_letter_code
_entity_poly.pdbx_strand_id
1 'polypeptide(L)'
;MTVIYQTTEDDADDTVVPRFNSAGGDGDRLIFIKEDEKILTFGDDRIREAVEKYHAKLLILDPMSSYIGDTCSMNNANETRAEFNHLIAVAKDTGCAIVIIAHMNKAKDTSPLYRTNGSIDIAGAARSILAVTRTANKQNPAERYPSGENLRRGSAENRATQ
;
A
#
# COMPACT_ATOMS: atom_id res chain seq x y z
N MET A 1 -17.57 -7.03 3.84
CA MET A 1 -16.14 -7.35 3.63
C MET A 1 -15.36 -6.63 4.71
N THR A 2 -14.51 -7.32 5.46
CA THR A 2 -13.65 -6.69 6.47
C THR A 2 -12.36 -6.19 5.83
N VAL A 3 -11.94 -4.99 6.21
CA VAL A 3 -10.73 -4.30 5.76
C VAL A 3 -9.85 -4.04 6.97
N ILE A 4 -8.56 -4.32 6.84
CA ILE A 4 -7.55 -3.86 7.77
C ILE A 4 -6.87 -2.66 7.11
N TYR A 5 -6.86 -1.52 7.80
CA TYR A 5 -6.16 -0.31 7.35
C TYR A 5 -5.14 0.07 8.40
N GLN A 6 -3.89 0.15 7.99
CA GLN A 6 -2.81 0.48 8.88
C GLN A 6 -2.08 1.71 8.34
N THR A 7 -2.02 2.76 9.14
CA THR A 7 -1.42 4.04 8.77
C THR A 7 -0.62 4.63 9.93
N THR A 8 0.45 5.32 9.59
CA THR A 8 1.25 6.10 10.54
C THR A 8 1.16 7.62 10.25
N GLU A 9 0.44 8.01 9.20
CA GLU A 9 0.31 9.42 8.82
C GLU A 9 -0.95 10.08 9.38
N ASP A 10 -2.05 9.32 9.45
CA ASP A 10 -3.33 9.81 9.93
C ASP A 10 -3.75 9.06 11.21
N ASP A 11 -4.34 9.78 12.15
CA ASP A 11 -4.94 9.16 13.35
C ASP A 11 -6.19 8.37 12.97
N ALA A 12 -6.32 7.18 13.55
CA ALA A 12 -7.41 6.27 13.24
C ALA A 12 -8.77 6.85 13.64
N ASP A 13 -8.87 7.37 14.86
CA ASP A 13 -10.14 7.80 15.45
C ASP A 13 -10.55 9.19 14.97
N ASP A 14 -9.59 10.11 14.86
CA ASP A 14 -9.86 11.51 14.52
C ASP A 14 -9.95 11.74 13.01
N THR A 15 -9.31 10.92 12.20
CA THR A 15 -9.20 11.20 10.76
C THR A 15 -9.75 10.07 9.90
N VAL A 16 -9.26 8.84 10.07
CA VAL A 16 -9.57 7.74 9.15
C VAL A 16 -11.02 7.28 9.30
N VAL A 17 -11.43 6.96 10.52
CA VAL A 17 -12.80 6.47 10.80
C VAL A 17 -13.88 7.49 10.40
N PRO A 18 -13.77 8.79 10.75
CA PRO A 18 -14.72 9.79 10.30
C PRO A 18 -14.83 9.92 8.78
N ARG A 19 -13.69 9.91 8.08
CA ARG A 19 -13.67 9.97 6.60
C ARG A 19 -14.29 8.72 5.97
N PHE A 20 -14.00 7.56 6.52
CA PHE A 20 -14.55 6.27 6.06
C PHE A 20 -16.07 6.24 6.22
N ASN A 21 -16.58 6.64 7.38
CA ASN A 21 -18.01 6.72 7.65
C ASN A 21 -18.71 7.75 6.74
N SER A 22 -18.07 8.92 6.52
CA SER A 22 -18.60 9.95 5.63
C SER A 22 -18.66 9.50 4.16
N ALA A 23 -17.79 8.58 3.78
CA ALA A 23 -17.82 7.94 2.46
C ALA A 23 -18.85 6.80 2.36
N GLY A 24 -19.64 6.54 3.41
CA GLY A 24 -20.63 5.47 3.46
C GLY A 24 -20.05 4.12 3.84
N GLY A 25 -18.85 4.09 4.43
CA GLY A 25 -18.25 2.87 4.96
C GLY A 25 -18.93 2.39 6.23
N ASP A 26 -18.80 1.09 6.50
CA ASP A 26 -19.26 0.43 7.71
C ASP A 26 -18.09 0.31 8.69
N GLY A 27 -18.06 1.16 9.71
CA GLY A 27 -16.99 1.25 10.70
C GLY A 27 -16.70 -0.04 11.44
N ASP A 28 -17.71 -0.91 11.63
CA ASP A 28 -17.54 -2.22 12.27
C ASP A 28 -16.70 -3.20 11.43
N ARG A 29 -16.47 -2.85 10.17
CA ARG A 29 -15.66 -3.63 9.22
C ARG A 29 -14.30 -3.03 8.93
N LEU A 30 -13.94 -1.93 9.59
CA LEU A 30 -12.63 -1.30 9.49
C LEU A 30 -11.83 -1.62 10.74
N ILE A 31 -10.75 -2.35 10.58
CA ILE A 31 -9.92 -2.87 11.67
C ILE A 31 -8.54 -2.23 11.61
N PHE A 32 -8.00 -1.91 12.78
CA PHE A 32 -6.62 -1.46 12.97
C PHE A 32 -5.87 -2.46 13.85
N ILE A 33 -4.63 -2.77 13.52
CA ILE A 33 -3.74 -3.58 14.33
C ILE A 33 -3.12 -2.65 15.38
N LYS A 34 -3.20 -3.03 16.66
CA LYS A 34 -2.61 -2.22 17.74
C LYS A 34 -1.08 -2.29 17.72
N GLU A 35 -0.45 -1.14 17.94
CA GLU A 35 1.00 -0.96 17.94
C GLU A 35 1.51 -0.47 19.31
N ASP A 36 0.88 -0.93 20.41
CA ASP A 36 1.12 -0.40 21.76
C ASP A 36 2.57 -0.59 22.25
N GLU A 37 3.23 -1.70 21.88
CA GLU A 37 4.56 -2.07 22.39
C GLU A 37 5.64 -2.14 21.31
N LYS A 38 5.26 -2.39 20.08
CA LYS A 38 6.17 -2.60 18.96
C LYS A 38 5.57 -2.11 17.67
N ILE A 39 6.35 -1.29 16.95
CA ILE A 39 6.01 -0.84 15.59
C ILE A 39 5.76 -2.07 14.71
N LEU A 40 4.70 -2.04 13.95
CA LEU A 40 4.36 -3.09 13.00
C LEU A 40 5.33 -3.08 11.82
N THR A 41 5.80 -4.25 11.40
CA THR A 41 6.61 -4.41 10.19
C THR A 41 5.97 -5.41 9.24
N PHE A 42 6.40 -5.43 7.98
CA PHE A 42 5.88 -6.37 6.99
C PHE A 42 6.08 -7.85 7.38
N GLY A 43 7.13 -8.15 8.15
CA GLY A 43 7.44 -9.48 8.65
C GLY A 43 6.74 -9.84 9.97
N ASP A 44 5.87 -8.99 10.50
CA ASP A 44 5.24 -9.18 11.80
C ASP A 44 4.05 -10.15 11.71
N ASP A 45 4.05 -11.18 12.55
CA ASP A 45 2.99 -12.20 12.57
C ASP A 45 1.61 -11.64 12.94
N ARG A 46 1.53 -10.51 13.64
CA ARG A 46 0.27 -9.81 13.94
C ARG A 46 -0.55 -9.51 12.69
N ILE A 47 0.11 -9.31 11.54
CA ILE A 47 -0.57 -9.11 10.25
C ILE A 47 -1.36 -10.37 9.88
N ARG A 48 -0.71 -11.54 9.92
CA ARG A 48 -1.36 -12.81 9.65
C ARG A 48 -2.49 -13.09 10.62
N GLU A 49 -2.21 -12.95 11.90
CA GLU A 49 -3.18 -13.18 12.98
C GLU A 49 -4.43 -12.30 12.81
N ALA A 50 -4.26 -11.02 12.50
CA ALA A 50 -5.37 -10.11 12.27
C ALA A 50 -6.18 -10.48 11.02
N VAL A 51 -5.50 -10.80 9.90
CA VAL A 51 -6.17 -11.20 8.65
C VAL A 51 -7.02 -12.46 8.87
N GLU A 52 -6.49 -13.45 9.55
CA GLU A 52 -7.18 -14.71 9.85
C GLU A 52 -8.32 -14.49 10.84
N LYS A 53 -8.06 -13.82 11.96
CA LYS A 53 -9.04 -13.56 13.04
C LYS A 53 -10.29 -12.82 12.53
N TYR A 54 -10.07 -11.78 11.72
CA TYR A 54 -11.17 -10.94 11.23
C TYR A 54 -11.66 -11.35 9.83
N HIS A 55 -11.10 -12.41 9.26
CA HIS A 55 -11.40 -12.86 7.90
C HIS A 55 -11.31 -11.71 6.88
N ALA A 56 -10.28 -10.89 7.05
CA ALA A 56 -10.09 -9.71 6.23
C ALA A 56 -9.84 -10.10 4.77
N LYS A 57 -10.41 -9.33 3.85
CA LYS A 57 -10.24 -9.53 2.41
C LYS A 57 -9.39 -8.45 1.76
N LEU A 58 -9.09 -7.39 2.50
CA LEU A 58 -8.22 -6.32 2.07
C LEU A 58 -7.38 -5.86 3.27
N LEU A 59 -6.08 -5.76 3.07
CA LEU A 59 -5.13 -5.10 3.97
C LEU A 59 -4.53 -3.91 3.22
N ILE A 60 -4.53 -2.75 3.85
CA ILE A 60 -3.91 -1.52 3.33
C ILE A 60 -2.82 -1.10 4.31
N LEU A 61 -1.61 -0.84 3.79
CA LEU A 61 -0.45 -0.37 4.54
C LEU A 61 0.00 0.98 3.99
N ASP A 62 -0.03 2.03 4.81
CA ASP A 62 0.14 3.43 4.42
C ASP A 62 0.99 4.22 5.43
N PRO A 63 2.15 4.69 5.06
CA PRO A 63 2.92 4.42 3.85
C PRO A 63 3.84 3.20 3.99
N MET A 64 4.30 2.69 2.87
CA MET A 64 5.25 1.56 2.78
C MET A 64 6.49 1.74 3.68
N SER A 65 7.03 2.95 3.70
CA SER A 65 8.26 3.28 4.43
C SER A 65 8.18 3.05 5.93
N SER A 66 6.99 3.11 6.50
CA SER A 66 6.78 2.97 7.95
C SER A 66 6.75 1.51 8.42
N TYR A 67 6.55 0.58 7.50
CA TYR A 67 6.41 -0.85 7.81
C TYR A 67 7.58 -1.71 7.36
N ILE A 68 8.63 -1.10 6.81
CA ILE A 68 9.89 -1.76 6.55
C ILE A 68 10.69 -1.76 7.86
N GLY A 69 11.15 -2.93 8.30
CA GLY A 69 11.88 -3.05 9.57
C GLY A 69 13.15 -2.19 9.60
N ASP A 70 13.49 -1.64 10.75
CA ASP A 70 14.67 -0.76 10.97
C ASP A 70 15.99 -1.41 10.55
N THR A 71 16.04 -2.74 10.59
CA THR A 71 17.22 -3.52 10.16
C THR A 71 17.26 -3.76 8.66
N CYS A 72 16.18 -3.46 7.95
CA CYS A 72 16.07 -3.64 6.52
C CYS A 72 16.56 -2.39 5.78
N SER A 73 17.67 -2.50 5.08
CA SER A 73 18.09 -1.45 4.16
C SER A 73 17.23 -1.51 2.90
N MET A 74 16.46 -0.46 2.62
CA MET A 74 15.68 -0.34 1.38
C MET A 74 16.55 -0.41 0.11
N ASN A 75 17.85 -0.23 0.25
CA ASN A 75 18.82 -0.38 -0.83
C ASN A 75 19.36 -1.82 -0.96
N ASN A 76 19.05 -2.70 0.00
CA ASN A 76 19.42 -4.11 -0.04
C ASN A 76 18.24 -4.94 -0.56
N ALA A 77 18.34 -5.34 -1.81
CA ALA A 77 17.33 -6.11 -2.51
C ALA A 77 16.89 -7.39 -1.78
N ASN A 78 17.85 -8.10 -1.18
CA ASN A 78 17.58 -9.38 -0.51
C ASN A 78 16.77 -9.21 0.77
N GLU A 79 17.12 -8.19 1.59
CA GLU A 79 16.42 -7.89 2.83
C GLU A 79 15.01 -7.40 2.56
N THR A 80 14.85 -6.45 1.64
CA THR A 80 13.55 -5.96 1.20
C THR A 80 12.66 -7.10 0.69
N ARG A 81 13.23 -8.01 -0.10
CA ARG A 81 12.47 -9.15 -0.63
C ARG A 81 12.02 -10.13 0.47
N ALA A 82 12.82 -10.32 1.51
CA ALA A 82 12.46 -11.19 2.63
C ALA A 82 11.21 -10.66 3.37
N GLU A 83 11.16 -9.36 3.63
CA GLU A 83 9.99 -8.68 4.23
C GLU A 83 8.72 -8.84 3.36
N PHE A 84 8.85 -8.63 2.04
CA PHE A 84 7.71 -8.81 1.13
C PHE A 84 7.26 -10.27 1.01
N ASN A 85 8.16 -11.24 1.15
CA ASN A 85 7.80 -12.67 1.09
C ASN A 85 6.80 -13.06 2.19
N HIS A 86 6.90 -12.45 3.37
CA HIS A 86 5.93 -12.66 4.44
C HIS A 86 4.52 -12.21 4.00
N LEU A 87 4.40 -10.98 3.50
CA LEU A 87 3.12 -10.46 2.99
C LEU A 87 2.57 -11.29 1.83
N ILE A 88 3.44 -11.73 0.92
CA ILE A 88 3.06 -12.61 -0.20
C ILE A 88 2.49 -13.93 0.32
N ALA A 89 3.12 -14.51 1.36
CA ALA A 89 2.63 -15.73 1.99
C ALA A 89 1.26 -15.50 2.64
N VAL A 90 1.08 -14.41 3.40
CA VAL A 90 -0.22 -14.05 3.98
C VAL A 90 -1.28 -13.93 2.89
N ALA A 91 -1.01 -13.17 1.82
CA ALA A 91 -1.95 -13.00 0.72
C ALA A 91 -2.34 -14.32 0.05
N LYS A 92 -1.34 -15.20 -0.18
CA LYS A 92 -1.54 -16.50 -0.82
C LYS A 92 -2.37 -17.45 0.04
N ASP A 93 -2.06 -17.53 1.33
CA ASP A 93 -2.65 -18.50 2.24
C ASP A 93 -4.08 -18.13 2.63
N THR A 94 -4.37 -16.82 2.79
CA THR A 94 -5.65 -16.31 3.28
C THR A 94 -6.59 -15.83 2.17
N GLY A 95 -6.07 -15.58 0.97
CA GLY A 95 -6.78 -14.95 -0.12
C GLY A 95 -7.08 -13.46 0.14
N CYS A 96 -6.37 -12.83 1.09
CA CYS A 96 -6.47 -11.40 1.36
C CYS A 96 -5.70 -10.61 0.28
N ALA A 97 -6.35 -9.61 -0.30
CA ALA A 97 -5.66 -8.65 -1.16
C ALA A 97 -4.85 -7.68 -0.30
N ILE A 98 -3.61 -7.39 -0.70
CA ILE A 98 -2.74 -6.45 0.01
C ILE A 98 -2.43 -5.26 -0.90
N VAL A 99 -2.72 -4.06 -0.40
CA VAL A 99 -2.41 -2.78 -1.04
C VAL A 99 -1.36 -2.07 -0.19
N ILE A 100 -0.27 -1.67 -0.82
CA ILE A 100 0.81 -0.93 -0.17
C ILE A 100 0.91 0.43 -0.84
N ILE A 101 0.79 1.50 -0.05
CA ILE A 101 0.87 2.87 -0.53
C ILE A 101 2.33 3.33 -0.40
N ALA A 102 2.89 3.79 -1.51
CA ALA A 102 4.25 4.28 -1.56
C ALA A 102 4.29 5.69 -2.13
N HIS A 103 5.03 6.58 -1.48
CA HIS A 103 5.25 7.94 -1.97
C HIS A 103 6.38 7.98 -2.98
N MET A 104 6.18 8.76 -4.04
CA MET A 104 7.20 8.98 -5.05
C MET A 104 8.19 10.06 -4.60
N ASN A 105 9.47 9.81 -4.78
CA ASN A 105 10.49 10.84 -4.59
C ASN A 105 10.38 11.96 -5.66
N LYS A 106 10.97 13.13 -5.38
CA LYS A 106 10.91 14.31 -6.24
C LYS A 106 11.86 14.27 -7.45
N ALA A 107 12.54 13.15 -7.71
CA ALA A 107 13.45 13.02 -8.85
C ALA A 107 12.71 13.20 -10.17
N LYS A 108 13.14 14.19 -10.99
CA LYS A 108 12.40 14.61 -12.19
C LYS A 108 12.68 13.74 -13.43
N ASP A 109 13.78 13.02 -13.48
CA ASP A 109 14.29 12.38 -14.70
C ASP A 109 14.23 10.85 -14.70
N THR A 110 13.51 10.26 -13.72
CA THR A 110 13.33 8.81 -13.63
C THR A 110 11.90 8.41 -13.91
N SER A 111 11.71 7.25 -14.53
CA SER A 111 10.39 6.65 -14.75
C SER A 111 9.63 6.55 -13.42
N PRO A 112 8.29 6.76 -13.39
CA PRO A 112 7.48 6.62 -12.19
C PRO A 112 7.70 5.31 -11.43
N LEU A 113 8.01 4.24 -12.13
CA LEU A 113 8.31 2.92 -11.55
C LEU A 113 9.56 2.93 -10.64
N TYR A 114 10.53 3.79 -10.94
CA TYR A 114 11.78 3.92 -10.18
C TYR A 114 11.79 5.10 -9.20
N ARG A 115 10.67 5.81 -9.08
CA ARG A 115 10.51 6.95 -8.17
C ARG A 115 10.06 6.57 -6.77
N THR A 116 9.63 5.34 -6.56
CA THR A 116 9.36 4.86 -5.21
C THR A 116 10.68 4.77 -4.45
N ASN A 117 10.70 5.28 -3.23
CA ASN A 117 11.84 5.10 -2.33
C ASN A 117 11.98 3.61 -2.05
N GLY A 118 12.84 2.92 -2.78
CA GLY A 118 13.06 1.50 -2.63
C GLY A 118 13.71 0.85 -3.85
N SER A 119 14.15 -0.37 -3.69
CA SER A 119 14.80 -1.11 -4.76
C SER A 119 13.80 -1.51 -5.86
N ILE A 120 14.33 -1.79 -7.06
CA ILE A 120 13.59 -2.35 -8.20
C ILE A 120 12.81 -3.62 -7.79
N ASP A 121 13.29 -4.34 -6.77
CA ASP A 121 12.69 -5.57 -6.27
C ASP A 121 11.31 -5.37 -5.64
N ILE A 122 11.02 -4.18 -5.09
CA ILE A 122 9.68 -3.83 -4.60
C ILE A 122 8.68 -3.88 -5.75
N ALA A 123 9.02 -3.27 -6.88
CA ALA A 123 8.22 -3.31 -8.08
C ALA A 123 8.08 -4.74 -8.63
N GLY A 124 9.13 -5.55 -8.49
CA GLY A 124 9.14 -6.96 -8.88
C GLY A 124 8.28 -7.87 -7.99
N ALA A 125 8.06 -7.50 -6.73
CA ALA A 125 7.21 -8.24 -5.80
C ALA A 125 5.71 -7.99 -6.03
N ALA A 126 5.35 -6.81 -6.55
CA ALA A 126 3.97 -6.43 -6.78
C ALA A 126 3.40 -7.08 -8.05
N ARG A 127 2.16 -7.59 -7.98
CA ARG A 127 1.43 -8.10 -9.16
C ARG A 127 0.86 -6.97 -10.02
N SER A 128 0.57 -5.82 -9.42
CA SER A 128 0.04 -4.64 -10.10
C SER A 128 0.60 -3.40 -9.42
N ILE A 129 0.99 -2.42 -10.22
CA ILE A 129 1.45 -1.12 -9.75
C ILE A 129 0.54 -0.07 -10.35
N LEU A 130 -0.04 0.76 -9.49
CA LEU A 130 -0.89 1.88 -9.87
C LEU A 130 -0.15 3.18 -9.56
N ALA A 131 0.05 4.03 -10.57
CA ALA A 131 0.58 5.36 -10.35
C ALA A 131 -0.55 6.39 -10.37
N VAL A 132 -0.69 7.13 -9.27
CA VAL A 132 -1.64 8.23 -9.15
C VAL A 132 -0.89 9.54 -9.33
N THR A 133 -1.25 10.32 -10.34
CA THR A 133 -0.61 11.59 -10.64
C THR A 133 -1.65 12.70 -10.82
N ARG A 134 -1.28 13.93 -10.49
CA ARG A 134 -2.11 15.07 -10.85
C ARG A 134 -1.97 15.36 -12.34
N THR A 135 -3.09 15.47 -13.03
CA THR A 135 -3.09 16.01 -14.39
C THR A 135 -2.74 17.51 -14.35
N ALA A 136 -1.77 17.91 -15.17
CA ALA A 136 -1.31 19.30 -15.26
C ALA A 136 -2.29 20.20 -16.01
N ASN A 137 -3.60 19.98 -15.94
CA ASN A 137 -4.57 20.83 -16.62
C ASN A 137 -4.77 22.11 -15.83
N LYS A 138 -4.06 23.17 -16.23
CA LYS A 138 -4.08 24.50 -15.59
C LYS A 138 -5.40 25.27 -15.77
N GLN A 139 -6.32 24.76 -16.60
CA GLN A 139 -7.49 25.52 -17.03
C GLN A 139 -8.77 25.27 -16.26
N ASN A 140 -8.86 24.27 -15.41
CA ASN A 140 -10.07 24.04 -14.62
C ASN A 140 -9.78 23.54 -13.18
N PRO A 141 -9.83 24.41 -12.16
CA PRO A 141 -9.64 24.02 -10.77
C PRO A 141 -10.69 23.06 -10.22
N ALA A 142 -11.84 22.94 -10.87
CA ALA A 142 -12.93 22.05 -10.47
C ALA A 142 -12.68 20.56 -10.85
N GLU A 143 -11.76 20.29 -11.76
CA GLU A 143 -11.37 18.92 -12.17
C GLU A 143 -10.27 18.32 -11.26
N ARG A 144 -10.16 18.78 -10.02
CA ARG A 144 -9.13 18.27 -9.08
C ARG A 144 -9.32 16.83 -8.66
N TYR A 145 -10.48 16.26 -8.91
CA TYR A 145 -10.78 14.85 -8.69
C TYR A 145 -11.34 14.28 -9.98
N PRO A 146 -10.51 13.67 -10.83
CA PRO A 146 -11.05 12.93 -11.94
C PRO A 146 -11.92 11.82 -11.38
N SER A 147 -13.22 11.88 -11.65
CA SER A 147 -14.10 10.75 -11.52
C SER A 147 -13.40 9.54 -12.17
N GLY A 148 -13.24 8.46 -11.46
CA GLY A 148 -12.66 7.12 -11.73
C GLY A 148 -12.10 6.70 -13.09
N GLU A 149 -12.10 7.54 -14.11
CA GLU A 149 -11.69 7.20 -15.47
C GLU A 149 -10.20 7.37 -15.77
N ASN A 150 -9.41 7.97 -14.88
CA ASN A 150 -7.97 8.17 -15.07
C ASN A 150 -7.07 7.25 -14.26
N LEU A 151 -7.59 6.16 -13.76
CA LEU A 151 -6.79 5.03 -13.30
C LEU A 151 -6.26 4.27 -14.52
N ARG A 152 -5.20 4.78 -15.14
CA ARG A 152 -4.48 3.98 -16.12
C ARG A 152 -3.78 2.85 -15.38
N ARG A 153 -4.28 1.64 -15.56
CA ARG A 153 -3.51 0.43 -15.32
C ARG A 153 -2.21 0.58 -16.13
N GLY A 154 -1.08 0.62 -15.44
CA GLY A 154 0.19 0.34 -16.09
C GLY A 154 0.04 -1.08 -16.63
N SER A 155 -0.21 -1.19 -17.93
CA SER A 155 -0.40 -2.46 -18.58
C SER A 155 0.86 -3.30 -18.41
N ALA A 156 0.68 -4.53 -18.01
CA ALA A 156 1.70 -5.59 -18.00
C ALA A 156 2.12 -5.99 -19.45
N GLU A 157 2.06 -5.07 -20.40
CA GLU A 157 2.32 -5.33 -21.82
C GLU A 157 3.79 -5.46 -22.19
N ASN A 158 4.73 -5.36 -21.24
CA ASN A 158 6.16 -5.51 -21.55
C ASN A 158 6.78 -6.84 -21.07
N ARG A 159 6.00 -7.92 -20.97
CA ARG A 159 6.56 -9.25 -20.66
C ARG A 159 6.43 -10.29 -21.79
N ALA A 160 6.26 -9.86 -23.02
CA ALA A 160 6.24 -10.77 -24.15
C ALA A 160 7.08 -10.23 -25.31
N THR A 161 8.39 -10.14 -25.14
CA THR A 161 9.40 -10.21 -26.22
C THR A 161 10.78 -10.04 -25.60
N GLN A 162 11.35 -11.11 -25.12
CA GLN A 162 12.74 -11.56 -25.35
C GLN A 162 12.89 -12.98 -24.82
#